data_de38ad1eacaeb37423ea4aff751e9858
#
_entry.id   de38ad1eacaeb37423ea4aff751e9858
#
_cell.length_a   1.000
_cell.length_b   1.000
_cell.length_c   1.000
_cell.angle_alpha   90.00
_cell.angle_beta   90.00
_cell.angle_gamma   90.00
#
_symmetry.space_group_name_H-M   'P 1'
#
loop_
_entity.id
_entity.type
_entity.pdbx_description
1 polymer ?
#
loop_
_entity_poly.entity_id
_entity_poly.type
_entity_poly.pdbx_seq_one_letter_code
_entity_poly.pdbx_strand_id
1 'polypeptide(L)' 'GLRIPPGVNAELGYIFFLQGEYDQGIVYLKKEKSTYPESTKFIDDLLQNLSEGEQNEK' A
#
# COMPACT_ATOMS: atom_id res chain seq x y z
N GLY A 1 -14.38 -12.90 -14.84
CA GLY A 1 -14.26 -11.48 -14.75
C GLY A 1 -12.82 -11.02 -14.79
N LEU A 2 -12.69 -9.74 -14.83
CA LEU A 2 -11.38 -9.15 -14.89
C LEU A 2 -10.73 -9.15 -13.52
N ARG A 3 -9.42 -9.40 -13.52
CA ARG A 3 -8.68 -9.45 -12.32
C ARG A 3 -7.67 -8.35 -12.32
N ILE A 4 -7.49 -7.66 -11.22
CA ILE A 4 -6.48 -6.62 -11.09
C ILE A 4 -5.13 -7.31 -11.01
N PRO A 5 -4.18 -6.95 -11.88
CA PRO A 5 -2.85 -7.57 -11.84
C PRO A 5 -2.15 -7.31 -10.51
N PRO A 6 -1.21 -8.18 -10.14
CA PRO A 6 -0.45 -7.98 -8.92
C PRO A 6 0.28 -6.65 -8.95
N GLY A 7 0.26 -5.94 -7.84
CA GLY A 7 0.98 -4.69 -7.72
C GLY A 7 0.17 -3.45 -8.02
N VAL A 8 -0.96 -3.58 -8.71
CA VAL A 8 -1.73 -2.39 -9.06
C VAL A 8 -2.31 -1.74 -7.81
N ASN A 9 -2.92 -2.53 -6.92
CA ASN A 9 -3.47 -1.95 -5.70
C ASN A 9 -2.36 -1.37 -4.82
N ALA A 10 -1.21 -2.02 -4.80
CA ALA A 10 -0.08 -1.50 -4.02
C ALA A 10 0.38 -0.17 -4.58
N GLU A 11 0.43 -0.06 -5.89
CA GLU A 11 0.85 1.18 -6.51
C GLU A 11 -0.14 2.29 -6.23
N LEU A 12 -1.43 1.99 -6.34
CA LEU A 12 -2.45 2.98 -6.02
C LEU A 12 -2.36 3.42 -4.56
N GLY A 13 -2.15 2.47 -3.67
CA GLY A 13 -2.01 2.81 -2.27
C GLY A 13 -0.84 3.74 -2.03
N TYR A 14 0.28 3.47 -2.69
CA TYR A 14 1.46 4.31 -2.55
C TYR A 14 1.18 5.72 -3.05
N ILE A 15 0.49 5.83 -4.19
CA ILE A 15 0.15 7.14 -4.73
C ILE A 15 -0.72 7.92 -3.75
N PHE A 16 -1.69 7.25 -3.13
CA PHE A 16 -2.52 7.92 -2.16
C PHE A 16 -1.69 8.42 -0.97
N PHE A 17 -0.69 7.62 -0.54
CA PHE A 17 0.18 8.07 0.54
C PHE A 17 0.92 9.35 0.13
N LEU A 18 1.40 9.40 -1.09
CA LEU A 18 2.13 10.58 -1.55
C LEU A 18 1.25 11.81 -1.59
N GLN A 19 -0.07 11.62 -1.74
CA GLN A 19 -0.98 12.74 -1.75
C GLN A 19 -1.52 13.09 -0.37
N GLY A 20 -1.10 12.36 0.64
CA GLY A 20 -1.59 12.61 1.98
C GLY A 20 -2.89 11.90 2.31
N GLU A 21 -3.38 11.05 1.39
CA GLU A 21 -4.63 10.33 1.59
C GLU A 21 -4.31 8.99 2.22
N TYR A 22 -3.88 9.01 3.47
CA TYR A 22 -3.37 7.80 4.11
C TYR A 22 -4.41 6.72 4.26
N ASP A 23 -5.64 7.09 4.63
CA ASP A 23 -6.69 6.10 4.81
C ASP A 23 -6.96 5.35 3.52
N GLN A 24 -7.03 6.08 2.42
CA GLN A 24 -7.26 5.46 1.12
C GLN A 24 -6.09 4.55 0.75
N GLY A 25 -4.88 5.02 1.02
CA GLY A 25 -3.71 4.22 0.71
C GLY A 25 -3.72 2.90 1.44
N ILE A 26 -4.08 2.93 2.71
CA ILE A 26 -4.13 1.71 3.50
C ILE A 26 -5.17 0.75 2.94
N VAL A 27 -6.32 1.27 2.52
CA VAL A 27 -7.38 0.44 1.96
C VAL A 27 -6.86 -0.32 0.74
N TYR A 28 -6.17 0.37 -0.15
CA TYR A 28 -5.68 -0.28 -1.37
C TYR A 28 -4.56 -1.26 -1.07
N LEU A 29 -3.70 -0.94 -0.12
CA LEU A 29 -2.64 -1.87 0.25
C LEU A 29 -3.22 -3.14 0.87
N LYS A 30 -4.26 -2.99 1.68
CA LYS A 30 -4.91 -4.16 2.25
C LYS A 30 -5.61 -4.99 1.19
N LYS A 31 -6.15 -4.34 0.17
CA LYS A 31 -6.75 -5.08 -0.95
C LYS A 31 -5.69 -5.92 -1.65
N GLU A 32 -4.50 -5.39 -1.80
CA GLU A 32 -3.43 -6.13 -2.43
C GLU A 32 -3.09 -7.38 -1.62
N LYS A 33 -2.99 -7.25 -0.31
CA LYS A 33 -2.69 -8.40 0.54
C LYS A 33 -3.79 -9.45 0.45
N SER A 34 -5.03 -9.01 0.39
CA SER A 34 -6.14 -9.92 0.35
C SER A 34 -6.19 -10.68 -0.97
N THR A 35 -5.92 -10.00 -2.05
CA THR A 35 -5.98 -10.60 -3.38
C THR A 35 -4.75 -11.46 -3.66
N TYR A 36 -3.60 -11.01 -3.18
CA TYR A 36 -2.33 -11.69 -3.42
C TYR A 36 -1.60 -11.87 -2.10
N PRO A 37 -1.94 -12.91 -1.35
CA PRO A 37 -1.34 -13.10 -0.02
C PRO A 37 0.18 -13.16 -0.02
N GLU A 38 0.77 -13.60 -1.14
CA GLU A 38 2.21 -13.66 -1.21
C GLU A 38 2.85 -12.27 -1.18
N SER A 39 2.05 -11.22 -1.33
CA SER A 39 2.56 -9.86 -1.25
C SER A 39 2.58 -9.31 0.17
N THR A 40 2.13 -10.10 1.14
CA THR A 40 1.99 -9.60 2.51
C THR A 40 3.27 -8.98 3.04
N LYS A 41 4.40 -9.67 2.89
CA LYS A 41 5.65 -9.15 3.43
C LYS A 41 6.02 -7.83 2.75
N PHE A 42 5.87 -7.78 1.45
CA PHE A 42 6.16 -6.56 0.71
C PHE A 42 5.28 -5.41 1.19
N ILE A 43 3.99 -5.66 1.35
CA ILE A 43 3.07 -4.63 1.78
C ILE A 43 3.38 -4.18 3.20
N ASP A 44 3.66 -5.13 4.09
CA ASP A 44 3.98 -4.77 5.47
C ASP A 44 5.25 -3.93 5.53
N ASP A 45 6.26 -4.30 4.75
CA ASP A 45 7.49 -3.52 4.70
C ASP A 45 7.22 -2.13 4.15
N LEU A 46 6.40 -2.04 3.12
CA LEU A 46 6.09 -0.75 2.53
C LEU A 46 5.36 0.15 3.52
N LEU A 47 4.38 -0.40 4.23
CA LEU A 47 3.65 0.38 5.21
C LEU A 47 4.57 0.87 6.32
N GLN A 48 5.50 0.02 6.76
CA GLN A 48 6.41 0.42 7.79
C GLN A 48 7.34 1.53 7.31
N ASN A 49 7.84 1.41 6.09
CA ASN A 49 8.73 2.43 5.55
C ASN A 49 8.00 3.77 5.39
N LEU A 50 6.77 3.74 4.91
CA LEU A 50 6.03 4.97 4.75
C LEU A 50 5.75 5.62 6.10
N SER A 51 5.42 4.81 7.08
CA SER A 51 5.15 5.32 8.41
C SER A 51 6.40 5.93 9.02
N GLU A 52 7.54 5.25 8.87
CA GLU A 52 8.78 5.77 9.42
C GLU A 52 9.21 7.04 8.72
N GLY A 53 9.03 7.08 7.41
CA GLY A 53 9.37 8.27 6.66
C GLY A 53 8.55 9.45 7.11
N GLU A 54 7.28 9.21 7.38
CA GLU A 54 6.43 10.26 7.83
C GLU A 54 6.84 10.73 9.21
N GLN A 55 7.21 9.82 10.08
CA GLN A 55 7.64 10.21 11.41
C GLN A 55 8.92 10.98 11.39
N ASN A 56 9.82 10.65 10.49
CA ASN A 56 11.08 11.31 10.44
C ASN A 56 11.03 12.63 9.74
N GLU A 57 9.91 12.95 9.20
CA GLU A 57 9.81 14.13 8.54
C GLU A 57 9.84 15.24 9.43
N LYS A 58 9.90 15.64 10.16
CA LYS A 58 9.97 16.66 11.01
C LYS A 58 10.79 17.59 10.93
#